data_9eefa4f3d8dbc9ceddf3f992600d2b92
#
_entry.id   9eefa4f3d8dbc9ceddf3f992600d2b92
#
_cell.length_a   1.000
_cell.length_b   1.000
_cell.length_c   1.000
_cell.angle_alpha   90.00
_cell.angle_beta   90.00
_cell.angle_gamma   90.00
#
_symmetry.space_group_name_H-M   'P 1'
#
loop_
_entity.id
_entity.type
_entity.pdbx_description
1 polymer ?
#
loop_
_entity_poly.entity_id
_entity_poly.type
_entity_poly.pdbx_seq_one_letter_code
_entity_poly.pdbx_strand_id
1 'polypeptide(L)'
;MYDWRTGRSCIFKNNVHLVFVTKYRRGVFTKEMLERTEAIMKETCEQMDCELLEFGGEHDHIHMMVSVHPKVAISNLVSKLKGKSSYMIRREYWDRVKTMLWGNHFWSPSYCVVSCGGVALDVVREYINNQNEPPSEKAMKTSQALKQRKE
;
A
#
# COMPACT_ATOMS: atom_id res chain seq x y z
N MET A 1 -9.61 2.77 18.84
CA MET A 1 -8.17 2.87 18.80
C MET A 1 -7.53 1.53 19.12
N TYR A 2 -6.46 1.22 18.44
CA TYR A 2 -5.89 -0.12 18.49
C TYR A 2 -4.95 -0.29 19.68
N ASP A 3 -4.93 -1.50 20.24
CA ASP A 3 -4.18 -1.81 21.45
C ASP A 3 -2.69 -2.04 21.18
N TRP A 4 -1.93 -1.99 22.24
CA TRP A 4 -0.54 -2.40 22.22
C TRP A 4 -0.43 -3.91 21.94
N ARG A 5 0.63 -4.29 21.21
CA ARG A 5 0.96 -5.70 20.97
C ARG A 5 2.21 -6.08 21.75
N THR A 6 2.29 -7.37 22.07
CA THR A 6 3.44 -7.91 22.80
C THR A 6 4.21 -8.89 21.90
N GLY A 7 5.48 -8.62 21.69
CA GLY A 7 6.41 -9.54 21.07
C GLY A 7 7.23 -10.30 22.12
N ARG A 8 8.17 -11.12 21.68
CA ARG A 8 9.00 -11.95 22.55
C ARG A 8 9.76 -11.14 23.61
N SER A 9 10.28 -10.00 23.22
CA SER A 9 11.09 -9.15 24.11
C SER A 9 10.69 -7.69 24.01
N CYS A 10 9.47 -7.41 23.56
CA CYS A 10 9.03 -6.03 23.35
C CYS A 10 7.52 -5.88 23.48
N ILE A 11 7.13 -4.68 23.81
CA ILE A 11 5.75 -4.21 23.69
C ILE A 11 5.80 -3.14 22.62
N PHE A 12 4.88 -3.18 21.66
CA PHE A 12 4.94 -2.22 20.55
C PHE A 12 3.56 -1.78 20.09
N LYS A 13 3.55 -0.59 19.49
CA LYS A 13 2.42 -0.03 18.79
C LYS A 13 2.99 0.70 17.59
N ASN A 14 3.23 -0.06 16.55
CA ASN A 14 3.90 0.43 15.34
C ASN A 14 2.94 0.31 14.16
N ASN A 15 1.98 1.23 14.12
CA ASN A 15 0.94 1.25 13.10
C ASN A 15 1.32 2.22 11.99
N VAL A 16 1.20 1.76 10.76
CA VAL A 16 1.50 2.56 9.58
C VAL A 16 0.35 2.51 8.59
N HIS A 17 0.15 3.60 7.88
CA HIS A 17 -0.69 3.62 6.69
C HIS A 17 0.17 3.31 5.48
N LEU A 18 -0.29 2.38 4.65
CA LEU A 18 0.31 2.04 3.38
C LEU A 18 -0.67 2.36 2.26
N VAL A 19 -0.18 2.95 1.19
CA VAL A 19 -0.97 3.22 -0.01
C VAL A 19 -0.26 2.63 -1.22
N PHE A 20 -0.98 1.80 -1.97
CA PHE A 20 -0.53 1.25 -3.23
C PHE A 20 -1.44 1.73 -4.34
N VAL A 21 -0.85 2.20 -5.43
CA VAL A 21 -1.57 2.67 -6.60
C VAL A 21 -1.28 1.73 -7.77
N THR A 22 -2.29 1.41 -8.56
CA THR A 22 -2.12 0.58 -9.74
C THR A 22 -1.21 1.25 -10.76
N LYS A 23 -0.55 0.46 -11.61
CA LYS A 23 0.32 0.97 -12.67
C LYS A 23 -0.46 1.95 -13.57
N TYR A 24 0.09 3.13 -13.77
CA TYR A 24 -0.54 4.24 -14.51
C TYR A 24 -1.91 4.65 -13.95
N ARG A 25 -2.20 4.32 -12.70
CA ARG A 25 -3.48 4.58 -12.04
C ARG A 25 -4.68 4.04 -12.81
N ARG A 26 -4.53 2.86 -13.40
CA ARG A 26 -5.60 2.20 -14.14
C ARG A 26 -6.68 1.69 -13.19
N GLY A 27 -7.94 1.91 -13.57
CA GLY A 27 -9.09 1.54 -12.74
C GLY A 27 -9.43 0.06 -12.82
N VAL A 28 -8.54 -0.80 -12.36
CA VAL A 28 -8.66 -2.25 -12.50
C VAL A 28 -9.58 -2.89 -11.47
N PHE A 29 -9.68 -2.32 -10.26
CA PHE A 29 -10.42 -2.94 -9.18
C PHE A 29 -11.92 -2.81 -9.31
N THR A 30 -12.60 -3.94 -9.19
CA THR A 30 -14.03 -4.01 -8.90
C THR A 30 -14.22 -4.20 -7.39
N LYS A 31 -15.45 -4.07 -6.89
CA LYS A 31 -15.75 -4.31 -5.47
C LYS A 31 -15.32 -5.71 -5.04
N GLU A 32 -15.62 -6.71 -5.84
CA GLU A 32 -15.25 -8.11 -5.58
C GLU A 32 -13.74 -8.28 -5.50
N MET A 33 -13.01 -7.66 -6.43
CA MET A 33 -11.54 -7.70 -6.43
C MET A 33 -10.95 -7.03 -5.20
N LEU A 34 -11.54 -5.94 -4.73
CA LEU A 34 -11.10 -5.28 -3.49
C LEU A 34 -11.30 -6.16 -2.27
N GLU A 35 -12.44 -6.84 -2.17
CA GLU A 35 -12.70 -7.78 -1.07
C GLU A 35 -11.70 -8.94 -1.08
N ARG A 36 -11.39 -9.47 -2.25
CA ARG A 36 -10.38 -10.52 -2.39
C ARG A 36 -8.99 -10.02 -2.05
N THR A 37 -8.65 -8.81 -2.47
CA THR A 37 -7.35 -8.18 -2.16
C THR A 37 -7.19 -7.99 -0.64
N GLU A 38 -8.24 -7.56 0.04
CA GLU A 38 -8.22 -7.44 1.51
C GLU A 38 -7.85 -8.78 2.17
N ALA A 39 -8.48 -9.87 1.74
CA ALA A 39 -8.19 -11.20 2.26
C ALA A 39 -6.73 -11.62 2.02
N ILE A 40 -6.21 -11.34 0.84
CA ILE A 40 -4.81 -11.64 0.49
C ILE A 40 -3.85 -10.82 1.37
N MET A 41 -4.13 -9.53 1.54
CA MET A 41 -3.29 -8.65 2.36
C MET A 41 -3.30 -9.07 3.82
N LYS A 42 -4.47 -9.44 4.34
CA LYS A 42 -4.61 -9.92 5.72
C LYS A 42 -3.76 -11.18 5.95
N GLU A 43 -3.88 -12.16 5.09
CA GLU A 43 -3.12 -13.40 5.19
C GLU A 43 -1.61 -13.14 5.08
N THR A 44 -1.20 -12.31 4.14
CA THR A 44 0.21 -11.98 3.94
C THR A 44 0.81 -11.27 5.15
N CYS A 45 0.07 -10.32 5.73
CA CYS A 45 0.49 -9.65 6.97
C CYS A 45 0.70 -10.66 8.09
N GLU A 46 -0.26 -11.55 8.30
CA GLU A 46 -0.19 -12.57 9.36
C GLU A 46 1.03 -13.48 9.19
N GLN A 47 1.38 -13.84 7.97
CA GLN A 47 2.58 -14.64 7.68
C GLN A 47 3.88 -13.94 8.06
N MET A 48 3.86 -12.63 8.18
CA MET A 48 5.03 -11.81 8.55
C MET A 48 4.93 -11.27 9.98
N ASP A 49 4.08 -11.85 10.81
CA ASP A 49 3.81 -11.39 12.18
C ASP A 49 3.34 -9.94 12.26
N CYS A 50 2.75 -9.47 11.17
CA CYS A 50 2.07 -8.18 11.11
C CYS A 50 0.57 -8.39 11.17
N GLU A 51 -0.18 -7.32 11.37
CA GLU A 51 -1.63 -7.39 11.48
C GLU A 51 -2.27 -6.31 10.62
N LEU A 52 -3.19 -6.73 9.74
CA LEU A 52 -3.99 -5.79 8.95
C LEU A 52 -5.12 -5.26 9.83
N LEU A 53 -5.08 -3.98 10.15
CA LEU A 53 -6.05 -3.34 11.04
C LEU A 53 -7.22 -2.72 10.27
N GLU A 54 -6.91 -2.07 9.15
CA GLU A 54 -7.91 -1.44 8.29
C GLU A 54 -7.54 -1.64 6.83
N PHE A 55 -8.56 -1.73 5.98
CA PHE A 55 -8.38 -1.85 4.53
C PHE A 55 -9.48 -1.08 3.82
N GLY A 56 -9.10 -0.37 2.78
CA GLY A 56 -10.04 0.30 1.90
C GLY A 56 -9.40 0.53 0.55
N GLY A 57 -10.20 0.94 -0.42
CA GLY A 57 -9.68 1.24 -1.74
C GLY A 57 -10.76 1.67 -2.69
N GLU A 58 -10.30 2.06 -3.85
CA GLU A 58 -11.14 2.42 -4.99
C GLU A 58 -10.64 1.67 -6.22
N HIS A 59 -11.12 2.06 -7.38
CA HIS A 59 -10.80 1.37 -8.64
C HIS A 59 -9.31 1.38 -9.00
N ASP A 60 -8.53 2.33 -8.51
CA ASP A 60 -7.14 2.55 -8.92
C ASP A 60 -6.11 2.53 -7.78
N HIS A 61 -6.55 2.31 -6.55
CA HIS A 61 -5.65 2.29 -5.40
C HIS A 61 -6.25 1.53 -4.22
N ILE A 62 -5.36 1.15 -3.29
CA ILE A 62 -5.76 0.62 -1.99
C ILE A 62 -4.99 1.38 -0.90
N HIS A 63 -5.59 1.46 0.27
CA HIS A 63 -4.94 1.96 1.47
C HIS A 63 -5.20 1.00 2.63
N MET A 64 -4.20 0.86 3.48
CA MET A 64 -4.24 -0.10 4.58
C MET A 64 -3.64 0.54 5.83
N MET A 65 -4.16 0.14 6.99
CA MET A 65 -3.46 0.36 8.26
C MET A 65 -2.92 -0.98 8.73
N VAL A 66 -1.63 -1.05 8.97
CA VAL A 66 -0.95 -2.29 9.36
C VAL A 66 -0.17 -2.07 10.64
N SER A 67 -0.34 -2.99 11.60
CA SER A 67 0.52 -3.07 12.77
C SER A 67 1.75 -3.90 12.38
N VAL A 68 2.91 -3.24 12.33
CA VAL A 68 4.15 -3.84 11.86
C VAL A 68 4.98 -4.31 13.05
N HIS A 69 5.35 -5.58 13.08
CA HIS A 69 6.24 -6.11 14.12
C HIS A 69 7.62 -5.43 14.00
N PRO A 70 8.26 -5.01 15.11
CA PRO A 70 9.55 -4.32 15.07
C PRO A 70 10.66 -5.03 14.31
N LYS A 71 10.60 -6.37 14.23
CA LYS A 71 11.60 -7.16 13.48
C LYS A 71 11.44 -7.08 11.95
N VAL A 72 10.32 -6.53 11.46
CA VAL A 72 9.98 -6.52 10.04
C VAL A 72 10.33 -5.18 9.43
N ALA A 73 11.15 -5.21 8.38
CA ALA A 73 11.40 -4.01 7.58
C ALA A 73 10.16 -3.70 6.73
N ILE A 74 9.73 -2.46 6.73
CA ILE A 74 8.56 -2.02 5.96
C ILE A 74 8.74 -2.33 4.46
N SER A 75 9.94 -2.13 3.93
CA SER A 75 10.23 -2.43 2.52
C SER A 75 10.02 -3.91 2.18
N ASN A 76 10.37 -4.82 3.10
CA ASN A 76 10.13 -6.25 2.93
C ASN A 76 8.65 -6.59 2.97
N LEU A 77 7.92 -5.97 3.89
CA LEU A 77 6.48 -6.13 4.00
C LEU A 77 5.78 -5.66 2.71
N VAL A 78 6.15 -4.48 2.22
CA VAL A 78 5.59 -3.93 0.97
C VAL A 78 5.87 -4.85 -0.21
N SER A 79 7.09 -5.32 -0.34
CA SER A 79 7.48 -6.24 -1.42
C SER A 79 6.63 -7.51 -1.38
N LYS A 80 6.41 -8.07 -0.20
CA LYS A 80 5.60 -9.28 -0.03
C LYS A 80 4.14 -9.03 -0.35
N LEU A 81 3.58 -7.93 0.16
CA LEU A 81 2.19 -7.55 -0.09
C LEU A 81 1.93 -7.32 -1.58
N LYS A 82 2.79 -6.58 -2.25
CA LYS A 82 2.67 -6.32 -3.69
C LYS A 82 2.84 -7.61 -4.50
N GLY A 83 3.83 -8.42 -4.18
CA GLY A 83 4.10 -9.66 -4.90
C GLY A 83 2.95 -10.65 -4.82
N LYS A 84 2.46 -10.91 -3.61
CA LYS A 84 1.34 -11.84 -3.39
C LYS A 84 0.05 -11.35 -4.04
N SER A 85 -0.29 -10.09 -3.83
CA SER A 85 -1.53 -9.53 -4.36
C SER A 85 -1.53 -9.48 -5.89
N SER A 86 -0.44 -9.03 -6.50
CA SER A 86 -0.35 -8.99 -7.96
C SER A 86 -0.44 -10.38 -8.58
N TYR A 87 0.24 -11.36 -8.00
CA TYR A 87 0.20 -12.75 -8.47
C TYR A 87 -1.22 -13.33 -8.39
N MET A 88 -1.84 -13.24 -7.22
CA MET A 88 -3.16 -13.84 -6.95
C MET A 88 -4.27 -13.16 -7.74
N ILE A 89 -4.29 -11.84 -7.75
CA ILE A 89 -5.33 -11.08 -8.46
C ILE A 89 -5.21 -11.26 -9.97
N ARG A 90 -4.00 -11.25 -10.53
CA ARG A 90 -3.79 -11.54 -11.95
C ARG A 90 -4.31 -12.92 -12.32
N ARG A 91 -4.04 -13.90 -11.48
CA ARG A 91 -4.45 -15.29 -11.74
C ARG A 91 -5.96 -15.46 -11.66
N GLU A 92 -6.58 -14.89 -10.63
CA GLU A 92 -8.01 -15.09 -10.37
C GLU A 92 -8.91 -14.22 -11.23
N TYR A 93 -8.42 -13.05 -11.65
CA TYR A 93 -9.19 -12.05 -12.41
C TYR A 93 -8.52 -11.66 -13.72
N TRP A 94 -7.86 -12.61 -14.37
CA TRP A 94 -7.08 -12.35 -15.57
C TRP A 94 -7.88 -11.67 -16.68
N ASP A 95 -9.12 -12.10 -16.89
CA ASP A 95 -9.97 -11.51 -17.94
C ASP A 95 -10.19 -10.01 -17.76
N ARG A 96 -10.27 -9.57 -16.52
CA ARG A 96 -10.39 -8.14 -16.19
C ARG A 96 -9.03 -7.45 -16.25
N VAL A 97 -8.02 -8.05 -15.62
CA VAL A 97 -6.68 -7.45 -15.49
C VAL A 97 -6.05 -7.22 -16.86
N LYS A 98 -6.15 -8.18 -17.76
CA LYS A 98 -5.55 -8.08 -19.11
C LYS A 98 -6.11 -6.92 -19.94
N THR A 99 -7.32 -6.48 -19.66
CA THR A 99 -7.94 -5.36 -20.36
C THR A 99 -7.47 -4.00 -19.85
N MET A 100 -6.97 -3.94 -18.62
CA MET A 100 -6.64 -2.69 -17.94
C MET A 100 -5.14 -2.49 -17.76
N LEU A 101 -4.37 -3.57 -17.63
CA LEU A 101 -2.95 -3.50 -17.33
C LEU A 101 -2.15 -4.34 -18.34
N TRP A 102 -1.04 -3.78 -18.79
CA TRP A 102 -0.14 -4.43 -19.73
C TRP A 102 1.16 -4.85 -19.06
N GLY A 103 1.76 -5.93 -19.56
CA GLY A 103 3.02 -6.45 -19.05
C GLY A 103 2.88 -7.07 -17.68
N ASN A 104 3.99 -7.14 -16.95
CA ASN A 104 4.08 -7.85 -15.68
C ASN A 104 3.87 -6.94 -14.45
N HIS A 105 3.47 -5.70 -14.66
CA HIS A 105 3.34 -4.72 -13.57
C HIS A 105 1.89 -4.46 -13.23
N PHE A 106 1.48 -4.88 -12.03
CA PHE A 106 0.16 -4.59 -11.48
C PHE A 106 0.17 -3.26 -10.73
N TRP A 107 1.12 -3.11 -9.83
CA TRP A 107 1.26 -1.94 -8.98
C TRP A 107 2.27 -0.93 -9.56
N SER A 108 2.05 0.35 -9.29
CA SER A 108 3.08 1.36 -9.46
C SER A 108 4.32 0.96 -8.64
N PRO A 109 5.54 1.25 -9.12
CA PRO A 109 6.75 0.85 -8.39
C PRO A 109 6.94 1.55 -7.04
N SER A 110 6.26 2.67 -6.82
CA SER A 110 6.33 3.40 -5.56
C SER A 110 5.25 2.97 -4.57
N TYR A 111 5.39 3.40 -3.33
CA TYR A 111 4.36 3.27 -2.30
C TYR A 111 4.47 4.44 -1.32
N CYS A 112 3.38 4.74 -0.64
CA CYS A 112 3.38 5.71 0.43
C CYS A 112 3.30 4.97 1.77
N VAL A 113 4.15 5.34 2.71
CA VAL A 113 4.09 4.85 4.09
C VAL A 113 4.08 6.03 5.05
N VAL A 114 3.14 6.01 5.97
CA VAL A 114 2.98 7.09 6.95
C VAL A 114 2.73 6.48 8.31
N SER A 115 3.49 6.90 9.32
CA SER A 115 3.24 6.45 10.69
C SER A 115 1.93 7.04 11.21
N CYS A 116 1.15 6.21 11.90
CA CYS A 116 -0.12 6.65 12.47
C CYS A 116 0.10 7.54 13.67
N GLY A 117 -0.71 8.58 13.78
CA GLY A 117 -0.68 9.52 14.89
C GLY A 117 -0.30 10.94 14.53
N GLY A 118 0.06 11.22 13.30
CA GLY A 118 0.53 12.56 12.96
C GLY A 118 0.20 13.09 11.59
N VAL A 119 -0.47 12.31 10.70
CA VAL A 119 -0.58 12.78 9.34
C VAL A 119 -2.01 12.89 8.88
N ALA A 120 -2.30 14.07 8.35
CA ALA A 120 -3.56 14.37 7.73
C ALA A 120 -3.77 13.51 6.47
N LEU A 121 -5.01 13.14 6.23
CA LEU A 121 -5.47 12.50 5.00
C LEU A 121 -5.00 13.24 3.74
N ASP A 122 -4.71 14.52 3.86
CA ASP A 122 -4.25 15.36 2.75
C ASP A 122 -2.96 14.84 2.10
N VAL A 123 -2.02 14.34 2.90
CA VAL A 123 -0.76 13.79 2.39
C VAL A 123 -1.01 12.53 1.56
N VAL A 124 -1.92 11.69 2.03
CA VAL A 124 -2.31 10.47 1.32
C VAL A 124 -2.99 10.81 -0.01
N ARG A 125 -3.90 11.77 0.01
CA ARG A 125 -4.61 12.24 -1.20
C ARG A 125 -3.64 12.84 -2.21
N GLU A 126 -2.71 13.66 -1.74
CA GLU A 126 -1.69 14.26 -2.59
C GLU A 126 -0.83 13.20 -3.27
N TYR A 127 -0.41 12.18 -2.53
CA TYR A 127 0.32 11.05 -3.09
C TYR A 127 -0.47 10.36 -4.20
N ILE A 128 -1.74 10.03 -3.95
CA ILE A 128 -2.60 9.35 -4.93
C ILE A 128 -2.73 10.20 -6.20
N ASN A 129 -3.00 11.50 -6.04
CA ASN A 129 -3.19 12.42 -7.16
C ASN A 129 -1.93 12.57 -8.01
N ASN A 130 -0.76 12.52 -7.39
CA ASN A 130 0.53 12.68 -8.08
C ASN A 130 0.95 11.43 -8.87
N GLN A 131 0.32 10.28 -8.66
CA GLN A 131 0.66 9.04 -9.39
C GLN A 131 0.13 9.01 -10.83
N ASN A 132 -0.70 9.96 -11.21
CA ASN A 132 -1.34 9.99 -12.53
C ASN A 132 -0.48 10.57 -13.64
N GLU A 133 0.46 11.41 -13.28
CA GLU A 133 1.20 12.19 -14.26
C GLU A 133 2.59 11.61 -14.47
N PRO A 134 3.10 11.62 -15.72
CA PRO A 134 4.52 11.47 -15.91
C PRO A 134 5.22 12.52 -15.04
N PRO A 135 6.48 12.29 -14.62
CA PRO A 135 7.13 13.20 -13.66
C PRO A 135 7.08 14.64 -14.16
N SER A 136 6.10 15.37 -13.65
CA SER A 136 5.93 16.79 -13.90
C SER A 136 6.84 17.56 -12.95
N GLU A 137 7.13 18.82 -13.29
CA GLU A 137 7.88 19.70 -12.39
C GLU A 137 7.27 19.72 -10.98
N LYS A 138 5.95 19.59 -10.89
CA LYS A 138 5.21 19.59 -9.62
C LYS A 138 5.53 18.35 -8.77
N ALA A 139 5.57 17.18 -9.38
CA ALA A 139 5.93 15.93 -8.68
C ALA A 139 7.40 15.98 -8.24
N MET A 140 8.29 16.53 -9.06
CA MET A 140 9.70 16.69 -8.69
C MET A 140 9.88 17.68 -7.55
N LYS A 141 9.14 18.79 -7.52
CA LYS A 141 9.16 19.77 -6.43
C LYS A 141 8.64 19.18 -5.12
N THR A 142 7.58 18.37 -5.15
CA THR A 142 7.05 17.69 -3.97
C THR A 142 8.06 16.67 -3.44
N SER A 143 8.67 15.91 -4.31
CA SER A 143 9.71 14.94 -3.94
C SER A 143 10.94 15.63 -3.32
N GLN A 144 11.36 16.76 -3.88
CA GLN A 144 12.47 17.53 -3.34
C GLN A 144 12.13 18.16 -1.98
N ALA A 145 10.91 18.68 -1.82
CA ALA A 145 10.44 19.24 -0.55
C ALA A 145 10.40 18.18 0.55
N LEU A 146 9.97 16.94 0.22
CA LEU A 146 9.97 15.82 1.16
C LEU A 146 11.39 15.39 1.54
N LYS A 147 12.35 15.43 0.60
CA LYS A 147 13.76 15.15 0.87
C LYS A 147 14.38 16.21 1.78
N GLN A 148 14.05 17.48 1.57
CA GLN A 148 14.55 18.57 2.41
C GLN A 148 14.01 18.51 3.84
N ARG A 149 12.81 17.99 4.06
CA ARG A 149 12.24 17.80 5.39
C ARG A 149 12.87 16.67 6.19
N LYS A 150 13.64 15.80 5.56
CA LYS A 150 14.36 14.70 6.21
C LYS A 150 15.77 15.06 6.64
N GLU A 151 16.25 16.24 6.24
CA GLU A 151 17.49 16.83 6.70
C GLU A 151 17.16 17.82 7.82
#